data_e62f9622a74890764ac5cf50cea21c47
#
_entry.id   e62f9622a74890764ac5cf50cea21c47
#
_cell.length_a   1.000
_cell.length_b   1.000
_cell.length_c   1.000
_cell.angle_alpha   90.00
_cell.angle_beta   90.00
_cell.angle_gamma   90.00
#
_symmetry.space_group_name_H-M   'P 1'
#
loop_
_entity.id
_entity.type
_entity.pdbx_description
1 polymer ?
#
loop_
_entity_poly.entity_id
_entity_poly.type
_entity_poly.pdbx_seq_one_letter_code
_entity_poly.pdbx_strand_id
1 'polypeptide(L)'
;LPAGITSIGEYAFYGCSGLTSLNLPAGITEIGESTFSDCSGLTSLTLPDGITSIGISAFAYCSGLTSLNLPAGITSIDKYAFLDCSGLTSLTLPDGITSIGSRAFYGCSGLTSLTLPAGITSIGDDTFSGCSGLTSLTLPAGITSIGEYAFSGCSGLTSLNLPAGITSIDKYAFSGCSRLTSLTLPAGITSIGEFAFSYCSGLTSIYVYAEKVPRIGRYAFEGCASRKCTLYVPKGTYDNYRLSEFGYFENIVEFDATGIDKTTTSTDVEEVSRYSLNGQRLAVPVKGLNIVKYSDGTVRKVVVK
;
A
#
# COMPACT_ATOMS: atom_id res chain seq x y z
N LEU A 1 29.72 -10.25 -19.04
CA LEU A 1 29.34 -10.86 -20.32
C LEU A 1 29.99 -10.09 -21.49
N PRO A 2 30.30 -10.76 -22.65
CA PRO A 2 30.76 -10.06 -23.85
C PRO A 2 29.78 -9.01 -24.36
N ALA A 3 30.27 -7.90 -24.90
CA ALA A 3 29.46 -6.75 -25.33
C ALA A 3 28.45 -7.07 -26.47
N GLY A 4 28.73 -8.12 -27.26
CA GLY A 4 27.87 -8.53 -28.37
C GLY A 4 26.66 -9.41 -27.99
N ILE A 5 26.50 -9.74 -26.71
CA ILE A 5 25.34 -10.52 -26.26
C ILE A 5 24.11 -9.59 -26.23
N THR A 6 23.02 -10.03 -26.87
CA THR A 6 21.75 -9.29 -26.96
C THR A 6 20.60 -9.99 -26.25
N SER A 7 20.77 -11.23 -25.79
CA SER A 7 19.77 -11.98 -25.02
C SER A 7 20.42 -12.89 -23.98
N ILE A 8 19.70 -13.14 -22.89
CA ILE A 8 20.04 -14.12 -21.86
C ILE A 8 18.87 -15.09 -21.79
N GLY A 9 19.16 -16.39 -21.92
CA GLY A 9 18.10 -17.41 -21.86
C GLY A 9 17.43 -17.50 -20.49
N GLU A 10 16.27 -18.09 -20.47
CA GLU A 10 15.58 -18.49 -19.23
C GLU A 10 16.51 -19.37 -18.38
N TYR A 11 16.46 -19.20 -17.05
CA TYR A 11 17.28 -19.95 -16.07
C TYR A 11 18.80 -19.81 -16.24
N ALA A 12 19.32 -18.88 -17.06
CA ALA A 12 20.74 -18.85 -17.44
C ALA A 12 21.70 -18.74 -16.25
N PHE A 13 21.30 -18.08 -15.14
CA PHE A 13 22.06 -17.96 -13.90
C PHE A 13 21.31 -18.55 -12.71
N TYR A 14 20.32 -19.42 -12.95
CA TYR A 14 19.55 -20.06 -11.88
C TYR A 14 20.46 -20.74 -10.85
N GLY A 15 20.24 -20.49 -9.57
CA GLY A 15 20.99 -21.12 -8.48
C GLY A 15 22.46 -20.67 -8.37
N CYS A 16 22.88 -19.63 -9.10
CA CYS A 16 24.25 -19.11 -9.01
C CYS A 16 24.50 -18.38 -7.70
N SER A 17 24.42 -19.07 -6.57
CA SER A 17 24.49 -18.50 -5.21
C SER A 17 25.84 -17.82 -4.89
N GLY A 18 26.91 -18.18 -5.61
CA GLY A 18 28.21 -17.51 -5.50
C GLY A 18 28.37 -16.24 -6.36
N LEU A 19 27.38 -15.92 -7.21
CA LEU A 19 27.41 -14.73 -8.05
C LEU A 19 27.13 -13.49 -7.19
N THR A 20 28.09 -12.60 -7.06
CA THR A 20 27.95 -11.37 -6.24
C THR A 20 27.57 -10.15 -7.07
N SER A 21 28.00 -10.10 -8.32
CA SER A 21 27.70 -9.04 -9.27
C SER A 21 27.86 -9.54 -10.71
N LEU A 22 27.19 -8.89 -11.65
CA LEU A 22 27.29 -9.19 -13.07
C LEU A 22 27.08 -7.93 -13.90
N ASN A 23 27.95 -7.70 -14.89
CA ASN A 23 27.75 -6.65 -15.87
C ASN A 23 26.96 -7.19 -17.06
N LEU A 24 25.79 -6.62 -17.30
CA LEU A 24 24.95 -6.92 -18.44
C LEU A 24 25.29 -5.99 -19.61
N PRO A 25 25.50 -6.51 -20.85
CA PRO A 25 25.70 -5.69 -22.03
C PRO A 25 24.48 -4.82 -22.36
N ALA A 26 24.71 -3.65 -22.96
CA ALA A 26 23.65 -2.70 -23.33
C ALA A 26 22.63 -3.25 -24.34
N GLY A 27 22.97 -4.33 -25.06
CA GLY A 27 22.07 -4.98 -26.02
C GLY A 27 20.99 -5.85 -25.41
N ILE A 28 21.03 -6.11 -24.10
CA ILE A 28 20.01 -6.90 -23.40
C ILE A 28 18.75 -6.03 -23.24
N THR A 29 17.60 -6.55 -23.66
CA THR A 29 16.29 -5.84 -23.64
C THR A 29 15.27 -6.43 -22.68
N GLU A 30 15.53 -7.62 -22.14
CA GLU A 30 14.66 -8.28 -21.17
C GLU A 30 15.44 -9.13 -20.17
N ILE A 31 14.90 -9.31 -18.98
CA ILE A 31 15.34 -10.33 -18.03
C ILE A 31 14.23 -11.39 -18.03
N GLY A 32 14.54 -12.56 -18.62
CA GLY A 32 13.59 -13.64 -18.84
C GLY A 32 13.24 -14.41 -17.55
N GLU A 33 12.46 -15.46 -17.72
CA GLU A 33 11.99 -16.33 -16.62
C GLU A 33 13.18 -16.90 -15.83
N SER A 34 13.11 -16.76 -14.51
CA SER A 34 14.05 -17.33 -13.54
C SER A 34 15.53 -17.08 -13.84
N THR A 35 15.84 -16.06 -14.65
CA THR A 35 17.23 -15.79 -15.13
C THR A 35 18.22 -15.71 -13.97
N PHE A 36 17.88 -15.05 -12.86
CA PHE A 36 18.70 -14.90 -11.66
C PHE A 36 18.07 -15.50 -10.41
N SER A 37 17.06 -16.39 -10.56
CA SER A 37 16.43 -17.02 -9.41
C SER A 37 17.46 -17.80 -8.58
N ASP A 38 17.33 -17.74 -7.24
CA ASP A 38 18.27 -18.37 -6.29
C ASP A 38 19.73 -17.85 -6.37
N CYS A 39 19.96 -16.67 -6.95
CA CYS A 39 21.24 -15.99 -6.87
C CYS A 39 21.39 -15.31 -5.50
N SER A 40 21.41 -16.07 -4.42
CA SER A 40 21.39 -15.55 -3.05
C SER A 40 22.62 -14.69 -2.65
N GLY A 41 23.73 -14.86 -3.36
CA GLY A 41 24.93 -14.04 -3.18
C GLY A 41 24.92 -12.72 -3.96
N LEU A 42 23.94 -12.51 -4.86
CA LEU A 42 23.88 -11.31 -5.69
C LEU A 42 23.51 -10.10 -4.83
N THR A 43 24.45 -9.17 -4.67
CA THR A 43 24.25 -7.99 -3.82
C THR A 43 23.83 -6.76 -4.62
N SER A 44 24.23 -6.70 -5.88
CA SER A 44 23.90 -5.62 -6.80
C SER A 44 23.93 -6.09 -8.25
N LEU A 45 23.08 -5.49 -9.08
CA LEU A 45 23.05 -5.70 -10.52
C LEU A 45 22.69 -4.38 -11.20
N THR A 46 23.45 -4.04 -12.24
CA THR A 46 23.10 -2.91 -13.10
C THR A 46 22.35 -3.41 -14.31
N LEU A 47 21.12 -2.99 -14.47
CA LEU A 47 20.30 -3.29 -15.62
C LEU A 47 20.54 -2.26 -16.73
N PRO A 48 20.73 -2.68 -18.00
CA PRO A 48 20.81 -1.77 -19.13
C PRO A 48 19.53 -0.98 -19.35
N ASP A 49 19.63 0.24 -19.89
CA ASP A 49 18.50 1.14 -20.15
C ASP A 49 17.48 0.54 -21.14
N GLY A 50 17.90 -0.41 -21.96
CA GLY A 50 17.04 -1.11 -22.93
C GLY A 50 16.06 -2.12 -22.34
N ILE A 51 16.16 -2.44 -21.04
CA ILE A 51 15.25 -3.41 -20.41
C ILE A 51 13.83 -2.82 -20.33
N THR A 52 12.86 -3.59 -20.82
CA THR A 52 11.44 -3.19 -20.86
C THR A 52 10.53 -4.04 -19.94
N SER A 53 10.99 -5.21 -19.49
CA SER A 53 10.24 -6.10 -18.61
C SER A 53 11.15 -6.92 -17.70
N ILE A 54 10.61 -7.28 -16.54
CA ILE A 54 11.19 -8.25 -15.60
C ILE A 54 10.27 -9.47 -15.61
N GLY A 55 10.79 -10.61 -16.06
CA GLY A 55 10.04 -11.84 -16.26
C GLY A 55 9.68 -12.59 -14.99
N ILE A 56 8.94 -13.69 -15.15
CA ILE A 56 8.47 -14.56 -14.06
C ILE A 56 9.67 -15.04 -13.23
N SER A 57 9.60 -14.86 -11.90
CA SER A 57 10.64 -15.31 -10.96
C SER A 57 12.05 -14.82 -11.26
N ALA A 58 12.22 -13.77 -12.07
CA ALA A 58 13.52 -13.36 -12.60
C ALA A 58 14.60 -13.15 -11.53
N PHE A 59 14.21 -12.65 -10.34
CA PHE A 59 15.08 -12.43 -9.18
C PHE A 59 14.55 -13.14 -7.92
N ALA A 60 13.71 -14.17 -8.06
CA ALA A 60 13.18 -14.87 -6.90
C ALA A 60 14.32 -15.42 -6.04
N TYR A 61 14.17 -15.34 -4.71
CA TYR A 61 15.15 -15.81 -3.72
C TYR A 61 16.54 -15.14 -3.78
N CYS A 62 16.66 -13.98 -4.45
CA CYS A 62 17.89 -13.16 -4.40
C CYS A 62 17.99 -12.46 -3.04
N SER A 63 18.18 -13.22 -1.96
CA SER A 63 18.16 -12.70 -0.58
C SER A 63 19.31 -11.75 -0.25
N GLY A 64 20.41 -11.78 -1.01
CA GLY A 64 21.52 -10.85 -0.90
C GLY A 64 21.29 -9.50 -1.59
N LEU A 65 20.30 -9.40 -2.48
CA LEU A 65 20.05 -8.18 -3.26
C LEU A 65 19.50 -7.08 -2.35
N THR A 66 20.28 -6.01 -2.15
CA THR A 66 19.91 -4.91 -1.25
C THR A 66 19.20 -3.76 -1.95
N SER A 67 19.50 -3.56 -3.22
CA SER A 67 18.87 -2.54 -4.07
C SER A 67 18.99 -2.94 -5.54
N LEU A 68 18.02 -2.48 -6.33
CA LEU A 68 18.03 -2.64 -7.79
C LEU A 68 17.45 -1.39 -8.43
N ASN A 69 18.20 -0.79 -9.36
CA ASN A 69 17.68 0.31 -10.16
C ASN A 69 16.98 -0.24 -11.40
N LEU A 70 15.69 -0.01 -11.49
CA LEU A 70 14.90 -0.37 -12.66
C LEU A 70 14.98 0.73 -13.72
N PRO A 71 15.35 0.43 -14.98
CA PRO A 71 15.37 1.40 -16.07
C PRO A 71 13.99 2.01 -16.33
N ALA A 72 13.97 3.26 -16.81
CA ALA A 72 12.72 4.00 -17.07
C ALA A 72 11.82 3.34 -18.13
N GLY A 73 12.37 2.49 -18.99
CA GLY A 73 11.66 1.77 -20.04
C GLY A 73 10.82 0.58 -19.55
N ILE A 74 10.94 0.18 -18.26
CA ILE A 74 10.17 -0.96 -17.74
C ILE A 74 8.69 -0.58 -17.63
N THR A 75 7.83 -1.43 -18.22
CA THR A 75 6.38 -1.29 -18.22
C THR A 75 5.67 -2.35 -17.38
N SER A 76 6.33 -3.47 -17.09
CA SER A 76 5.76 -4.57 -16.32
C SER A 76 6.79 -5.29 -15.46
N ILE A 77 6.31 -5.77 -14.31
CA ILE A 77 7.00 -6.71 -13.42
C ILE A 77 6.11 -7.93 -13.33
N ASP A 78 6.65 -9.10 -13.69
CA ASP A 78 5.86 -10.31 -13.79
C ASP A 78 5.70 -11.02 -12.44
N LYS A 79 4.94 -12.13 -12.43
CA LYS A 79 4.66 -12.93 -11.24
C LYS A 79 5.95 -13.43 -10.58
N TYR A 80 6.00 -13.37 -9.24
CA TYR A 80 7.14 -13.86 -8.46
C TYR A 80 8.48 -13.16 -8.74
N ALA A 81 8.53 -12.08 -9.51
CA ALA A 81 9.78 -11.50 -10.01
C ALA A 81 10.81 -11.22 -8.92
N PHE A 82 10.38 -10.80 -7.73
CA PHE A 82 11.22 -10.54 -6.53
C PHE A 82 10.75 -11.36 -5.32
N LEU A 83 10.17 -12.55 -5.54
CA LEU A 83 9.74 -13.44 -4.47
C LEU A 83 10.91 -13.68 -3.48
N ASP A 84 10.67 -13.47 -2.18
CA ASP A 84 11.64 -13.68 -1.10
C ASP A 84 13.00 -12.97 -1.29
N CYS A 85 13.02 -11.81 -1.97
CA CYS A 85 14.15 -10.90 -1.94
C CYS A 85 14.25 -10.21 -0.59
N SER A 86 14.51 -10.96 0.48
CA SER A 86 14.43 -10.47 1.86
C SER A 86 15.47 -9.40 2.22
N GLY A 87 16.57 -9.32 1.46
CA GLY A 87 17.59 -8.28 1.59
C GLY A 87 17.24 -6.95 0.93
N LEU A 88 16.20 -6.92 0.07
CA LEU A 88 15.84 -5.72 -0.68
C LEU A 88 15.26 -4.66 0.26
N THR A 89 16.01 -3.57 0.49
CA THR A 89 15.62 -2.51 1.43
C THR A 89 14.93 -1.34 0.76
N SER A 90 15.24 -1.11 -0.50
CA SER A 90 14.65 -0.05 -1.31
C SER A 90 14.51 -0.46 -2.77
N LEU A 91 13.42 -0.05 -3.39
CA LEU A 91 13.17 -0.22 -4.82
C LEU A 91 12.39 0.99 -5.33
N THR A 92 12.90 1.63 -6.38
CA THR A 92 12.18 2.68 -7.09
C THR A 92 11.53 2.07 -8.32
N LEU A 93 10.21 2.19 -8.39
CA LEU A 93 9.43 1.75 -9.54
C LEU A 93 9.31 2.90 -10.55
N PRO A 94 9.72 2.73 -11.82
CA PRO A 94 9.54 3.74 -12.86
C PRO A 94 8.06 4.08 -13.11
N ASP A 95 7.78 5.32 -13.49
CA ASP A 95 6.42 5.80 -13.75
C ASP A 95 5.72 5.06 -14.91
N GLY A 96 6.48 4.44 -15.81
CA GLY A 96 5.98 3.65 -16.94
C GLY A 96 5.35 2.31 -16.55
N ILE A 97 5.50 1.84 -15.31
CA ILE A 97 4.94 0.55 -14.89
C ILE A 97 3.42 0.65 -14.77
N THR A 98 2.73 -0.24 -15.49
CA THR A 98 1.27 -0.35 -15.51
C THR A 98 0.77 -1.67 -14.92
N SER A 99 1.65 -2.67 -14.74
CA SER A 99 1.28 -3.96 -14.16
C SER A 99 2.36 -4.53 -13.24
N ILE A 100 1.91 -5.12 -12.13
CA ILE A 100 2.72 -5.88 -11.18
C ILE A 100 2.01 -7.20 -10.96
N GLY A 101 2.70 -8.30 -11.23
CA GLY A 101 2.15 -9.64 -11.14
C GLY A 101 1.92 -10.11 -9.70
N SER A 102 1.07 -11.12 -9.53
CA SER A 102 0.83 -11.76 -8.24
C SER A 102 2.14 -12.25 -7.62
N ARG A 103 2.29 -12.07 -6.30
CA ARG A 103 3.49 -12.45 -5.53
C ARG A 103 4.79 -11.80 -6.00
N ALA A 104 4.72 -10.73 -6.80
CA ALA A 104 5.95 -10.11 -7.34
C ALA A 104 6.93 -9.68 -6.26
N PHE A 105 6.45 -9.26 -5.09
CA PHE A 105 7.26 -8.83 -3.92
C PHE A 105 6.92 -9.64 -2.66
N TYR A 106 6.37 -10.85 -2.80
CA TYR A 106 6.09 -11.71 -1.65
C TYR A 106 7.37 -11.94 -0.83
N GLY A 107 7.28 -11.78 0.49
CA GLY A 107 8.41 -12.04 1.38
C GLY A 107 9.56 -11.03 1.31
N CYS A 108 9.42 -9.90 0.61
CA CYS A 108 10.42 -8.82 0.61
C CYS A 108 10.47 -8.13 1.98
N SER A 109 10.87 -8.86 3.01
CA SER A 109 10.79 -8.42 4.42
C SER A 109 11.71 -7.26 4.77
N GLY A 110 12.76 -7.02 3.97
CA GLY A 110 13.66 -5.88 4.12
C GLY A 110 13.10 -4.56 3.58
N LEU A 111 12.08 -4.60 2.71
CA LEU A 111 11.55 -3.41 2.04
C LEU A 111 10.86 -2.48 3.06
N THR A 112 11.37 -1.25 3.18
CA THR A 112 10.91 -0.30 4.21
C THR A 112 9.86 0.69 3.72
N SER A 113 9.90 1.04 2.45
CA SER A 113 8.96 1.95 1.82
C SER A 113 8.79 1.61 0.34
N LEU A 114 7.60 1.87 -0.20
CA LEU A 114 7.31 1.68 -1.62
C LEU A 114 6.29 2.73 -2.08
N THR A 115 6.59 3.34 -3.22
CA THR A 115 5.65 4.20 -3.94
C THR A 115 5.26 3.52 -5.24
N LEU A 116 3.97 3.27 -5.42
CA LEU A 116 3.45 2.67 -6.64
C LEU A 116 3.20 3.73 -7.71
N PRO A 117 3.57 3.47 -8.97
CA PRO A 117 3.32 4.37 -10.09
C PRO A 117 1.83 4.62 -10.34
N ALA A 118 1.50 5.81 -10.88
CA ALA A 118 0.13 6.22 -11.12
C ALA A 118 -0.63 5.32 -12.12
N GLY A 119 0.11 4.59 -12.98
CA GLY A 119 -0.44 3.65 -13.95
C GLY A 119 -1.01 2.36 -13.35
N ILE A 120 -0.72 2.07 -12.08
CA ILE A 120 -1.23 0.87 -11.39
C ILE A 120 -2.69 1.11 -10.98
N THR A 121 -3.59 0.24 -11.42
CA THR A 121 -5.05 0.33 -11.16
C THR A 121 -5.58 -0.77 -10.23
N SER A 122 -4.80 -1.81 -9.98
CA SER A 122 -5.14 -2.89 -9.04
C SER A 122 -3.88 -3.47 -8.40
N ILE A 123 -4.01 -3.99 -7.20
CA ILE A 123 -2.98 -4.80 -6.53
C ILE A 123 -3.42 -6.26 -6.62
N GLY A 124 -2.58 -7.11 -7.22
CA GLY A 124 -2.84 -8.54 -7.37
C GLY A 124 -2.69 -9.32 -6.07
N ASP A 125 -3.04 -10.62 -6.13
CA ASP A 125 -2.97 -11.51 -4.99
C ASP A 125 -1.53 -11.69 -4.49
N ASP A 126 -1.39 -11.70 -3.16
CA ASP A 126 -0.11 -11.88 -2.46
C ASP A 126 1.00 -10.89 -2.86
N THR A 127 0.73 -9.84 -3.63
CA THR A 127 1.78 -9.01 -4.27
C THR A 127 2.82 -8.53 -3.28
N PHE A 128 2.42 -8.10 -2.08
CA PHE A 128 3.30 -7.60 -1.00
C PHE A 128 3.14 -8.40 0.30
N SER A 129 2.60 -9.61 0.23
CA SER A 129 2.43 -10.48 1.41
C SER A 129 3.79 -10.74 2.06
N GLY A 130 3.87 -10.65 3.38
CA GLY A 130 5.12 -10.85 4.11
C GLY A 130 6.15 -9.70 4.03
N CYS A 131 5.82 -8.55 3.43
CA CYS A 131 6.69 -7.37 3.47
C CYS A 131 6.69 -6.74 4.87
N SER A 132 7.21 -7.45 5.86
CA SER A 132 7.12 -7.08 7.29
C SER A 132 7.88 -5.81 7.66
N GLY A 133 8.89 -5.44 6.88
CA GLY A 133 9.64 -4.18 7.03
C GLY A 133 8.93 -2.94 6.52
N LEU A 134 7.84 -3.10 5.73
CA LEU A 134 7.16 -1.99 5.08
C LEU A 134 6.45 -1.11 6.12
N THR A 135 6.96 0.10 6.33
CA THR A 135 6.43 1.04 7.32
C THR A 135 5.47 2.06 6.73
N SER A 136 5.62 2.36 5.44
CA SER A 136 4.78 3.29 4.70
C SER A 136 4.49 2.77 3.29
N LEU A 137 3.26 3.01 2.84
CA LEU A 137 2.79 2.64 1.51
C LEU A 137 1.96 3.78 0.93
N THR A 138 2.30 4.19 -0.29
CA THR A 138 1.50 5.16 -1.05
C THR A 138 0.82 4.43 -2.20
N LEU A 139 -0.50 4.34 -2.14
CA LEU A 139 -1.34 3.79 -3.20
C LEU A 139 -1.76 4.90 -4.17
N PRO A 140 -1.61 4.74 -5.49
CA PRO A 140 -2.06 5.73 -6.46
C PRO A 140 -3.59 5.86 -6.47
N ALA A 141 -4.07 7.05 -6.85
CA ALA A 141 -5.51 7.37 -6.85
C ALA A 141 -6.34 6.47 -7.78
N GLY A 142 -5.72 5.86 -8.78
CA GLY A 142 -6.35 4.97 -9.76
C GLY A 142 -6.67 3.55 -9.26
N ILE A 143 -6.20 3.17 -8.07
CA ILE A 143 -6.47 1.83 -7.51
C ILE A 143 -7.95 1.68 -7.19
N THR A 144 -8.56 0.60 -7.70
CA THR A 144 -9.98 0.26 -7.48
C THR A 144 -10.19 -1.02 -6.68
N SER A 145 -9.20 -1.91 -6.63
CA SER A 145 -9.28 -3.19 -5.92
C SER A 145 -7.94 -3.60 -5.32
N ILE A 146 -8.01 -4.34 -4.22
CA ILE A 146 -6.88 -4.95 -3.53
C ILE A 146 -7.19 -6.44 -3.40
N GLY A 147 -6.32 -7.27 -3.99
CA GLY A 147 -6.47 -8.71 -4.11
C GLY A 147 -6.26 -9.48 -2.81
N GLU A 148 -6.45 -10.78 -2.89
CA GLU A 148 -6.34 -11.71 -1.78
C GLU A 148 -4.90 -11.73 -1.22
N TYR A 149 -4.75 -11.64 0.12
CA TYR A 149 -3.45 -11.58 0.83
C TYR A 149 -2.50 -10.44 0.38
N ALA A 150 -2.94 -9.45 -0.39
CA ALA A 150 -2.06 -8.48 -1.06
C ALA A 150 -1.03 -7.81 -0.14
N PHE A 151 -1.38 -7.53 1.12
CA PHE A 151 -0.52 -6.95 2.18
C PHE A 151 -0.55 -7.76 3.46
N SER A 152 -0.89 -9.06 3.39
CA SER A 152 -0.91 -9.92 4.57
C SER A 152 0.47 -9.98 5.21
N GLY A 153 0.55 -9.89 6.53
CA GLY A 153 1.82 -9.92 7.26
C GLY A 153 2.71 -8.67 7.08
N CYS A 154 2.19 -7.57 6.50
CA CYS A 154 2.90 -6.28 6.51
C CYS A 154 2.88 -5.67 7.92
N SER A 155 3.50 -6.36 8.87
CA SER A 155 3.44 -6.03 10.30
C SER A 155 4.11 -4.71 10.68
N GLY A 156 4.97 -4.18 9.80
CA GLY A 156 5.60 -2.87 9.96
C GLY A 156 4.70 -1.68 9.63
N LEU A 157 3.61 -1.89 8.88
CA LEU A 157 2.75 -0.82 8.35
C LEU A 157 2.02 -0.09 9.48
N THR A 158 2.26 1.22 9.59
CA THR A 158 1.70 2.04 10.69
C THR A 158 0.49 2.84 10.29
N SER A 159 0.35 3.16 9.01
CA SER A 159 -0.78 3.90 8.45
C SER A 159 -1.13 3.40 7.06
N LEU A 160 -2.41 3.47 6.71
CA LEU A 160 -2.93 3.08 5.41
C LEU A 160 -3.97 4.10 4.93
N ASN A 161 -3.69 4.74 3.80
CA ASN A 161 -4.63 5.61 3.11
C ASN A 161 -5.15 4.89 1.86
N LEU A 162 -6.39 4.45 1.90
CA LEU A 162 -7.06 3.86 0.76
C LEU A 162 -7.57 4.95 -0.18
N PRO A 163 -7.26 4.90 -1.49
CA PRO A 163 -7.78 5.85 -2.46
C PRO A 163 -9.31 5.84 -2.53
N ALA A 164 -9.91 6.98 -2.89
CA ALA A 164 -11.36 7.12 -2.99
C ALA A 164 -12.03 6.15 -3.98
N GLY A 165 -11.27 5.67 -4.98
CA GLY A 165 -11.72 4.72 -5.99
C GLY A 165 -11.86 3.27 -5.51
N ILE A 166 -11.35 2.93 -4.32
CA ILE A 166 -11.46 1.56 -3.78
C ILE A 166 -12.91 1.20 -3.53
N THR A 167 -13.37 0.13 -4.16
CA THR A 167 -14.73 -0.42 -3.99
C THR A 167 -14.74 -1.76 -3.28
N SER A 168 -13.62 -2.50 -3.31
CA SER A 168 -13.50 -3.80 -2.66
C SER A 168 -12.10 -4.03 -2.08
N ILE A 169 -12.06 -4.74 -0.98
CA ILE A 169 -10.86 -5.29 -0.35
C ILE A 169 -11.09 -6.78 -0.22
N ASP A 170 -10.19 -7.59 -0.75
CA ASP A 170 -10.38 -9.03 -0.82
C ASP A 170 -9.94 -9.74 0.47
N LYS A 171 -10.06 -11.06 0.50
CA LYS A 171 -9.79 -11.90 1.68
C LYS A 171 -8.35 -11.73 2.15
N TYR A 172 -8.16 -11.65 3.47
CA TYR A 172 -6.84 -11.54 4.12
C TYR A 172 -5.97 -10.38 3.64
N ALA A 173 -6.49 -9.43 2.86
CA ALA A 173 -5.69 -8.42 2.17
C ALA A 173 -4.72 -7.65 3.10
N PHE A 174 -5.09 -7.37 4.34
CA PHE A 174 -4.28 -6.71 5.37
C PHE A 174 -4.20 -7.51 6.67
N SER A 175 -4.40 -8.83 6.61
CA SER A 175 -4.31 -9.69 7.79
C SER A 175 -2.91 -9.58 8.41
N GLY A 176 -2.83 -9.45 9.74
CA GLY A 176 -1.54 -9.37 10.45
C GLY A 176 -0.79 -8.03 10.31
N CYS A 177 -1.41 -6.97 9.81
CA CYS A 177 -0.85 -5.61 9.86
C CYS A 177 -0.91 -5.08 11.31
N SER A 178 -0.16 -5.70 12.21
CA SER A 178 -0.28 -5.55 13.67
C SER A 178 0.08 -4.16 14.21
N ARG A 179 0.84 -3.36 13.45
CA ARG A 179 1.21 -1.98 13.82
C ARG A 179 0.31 -0.91 13.19
N LEU A 180 -0.68 -1.30 12.38
CA LEU A 180 -1.63 -0.36 11.80
C LEU A 180 -2.49 0.26 12.91
N THR A 181 -2.40 1.59 13.07
CA THR A 181 -3.07 2.30 14.18
C THR A 181 -4.40 2.91 13.76
N SER A 182 -4.55 3.28 12.50
CA SER A 182 -5.78 3.85 11.96
C SER A 182 -6.08 3.32 10.57
N LEU A 183 -7.38 3.18 10.26
CA LEU A 183 -7.88 2.77 8.97
C LEU A 183 -8.94 3.75 8.50
N THR A 184 -8.86 4.20 7.25
CA THR A 184 -9.90 5.00 6.60
C THR A 184 -10.47 4.23 5.43
N LEU A 185 -11.75 3.88 5.51
CA LEU A 185 -12.52 3.24 4.45
C LEU A 185 -13.27 4.31 3.65
N PRO A 186 -13.03 4.44 2.33
CA PRO A 186 -13.63 5.48 1.51
C PRO A 186 -15.14 5.30 1.32
N ALA A 187 -15.82 6.36 0.91
CA ALA A 187 -17.28 6.36 0.71
C ALA A 187 -17.76 5.32 -0.33
N GLY A 188 -16.90 4.99 -1.30
CA GLY A 188 -17.20 4.04 -2.38
C GLY A 188 -17.05 2.56 -1.99
N ILE A 189 -16.58 2.25 -0.77
CA ILE A 189 -16.37 0.85 -0.37
C ILE A 189 -17.70 0.09 -0.30
N THR A 190 -17.78 -1.06 -0.97
CA THR A 190 -18.98 -1.90 -1.03
C THR A 190 -18.78 -3.27 -0.39
N SER A 191 -17.51 -3.75 -0.32
CA SER A 191 -17.20 -5.06 0.25
C SER A 191 -15.84 -5.12 0.90
N ILE A 192 -15.77 -5.87 2.00
CA ILE A 192 -14.55 -6.24 2.73
C ILE A 192 -14.58 -7.75 2.90
N GLY A 193 -13.52 -8.43 2.44
CA GLY A 193 -13.40 -9.88 2.43
C GLY A 193 -13.25 -10.51 3.82
N GLU A 194 -13.31 -11.85 3.85
CA GLU A 194 -13.06 -12.62 5.06
C GLU A 194 -11.63 -12.37 5.56
N PHE A 195 -11.48 -12.18 6.89
CA PHE A 195 -10.19 -11.94 7.55
C PHE A 195 -9.40 -10.73 6.99
N ALA A 196 -10.01 -9.82 6.24
CA ALA A 196 -9.29 -8.76 5.52
C ALA A 196 -8.40 -7.89 6.40
N PHE A 197 -8.79 -7.63 7.64
CA PHE A 197 -8.04 -6.88 8.66
C PHE A 197 -7.85 -7.69 9.94
N SER A 198 -7.90 -9.02 9.86
CA SER A 198 -7.70 -9.85 11.04
C SER A 198 -6.31 -9.63 11.62
N TYR A 199 -6.20 -9.72 12.95
CA TYR A 199 -4.94 -9.50 13.69
C TYR A 199 -4.27 -8.14 13.47
N CYS A 200 -5.01 -7.11 13.01
CA CYS A 200 -4.59 -5.72 13.05
C CYS A 200 -4.69 -5.18 14.50
N SER A 201 -3.94 -5.77 15.41
CA SER A 201 -4.07 -5.57 16.87
C SER A 201 -3.72 -4.14 17.33
N GLY A 202 -3.02 -3.37 16.49
CA GLY A 202 -2.67 -1.97 16.75
C GLY A 202 -3.78 -0.97 16.47
N LEU A 203 -4.90 -1.37 15.82
CA LEU A 203 -5.97 -0.46 15.45
C LEU A 203 -6.63 0.18 16.67
N THR A 204 -6.64 1.52 16.68
CA THR A 204 -7.30 2.35 17.68
C THR A 204 -8.46 3.16 17.10
N SER A 205 -8.49 3.34 15.78
CA SER A 205 -9.55 4.07 15.09
C SER A 205 -9.82 3.51 13.69
N ILE A 206 -11.09 3.43 13.32
CA ILE A 206 -11.54 3.09 11.98
C ILE A 206 -12.56 4.15 11.56
N TYR A 207 -12.29 4.85 10.46
CA TYR A 207 -13.19 5.82 9.86
C TYR A 207 -13.86 5.21 8.65
N VAL A 208 -15.16 5.10 8.64
CA VAL A 208 -15.94 4.63 7.48
C VAL A 208 -16.73 5.79 6.90
N TYR A 209 -16.46 6.13 5.64
CA TYR A 209 -17.16 7.22 4.96
C TYR A 209 -18.39 6.74 4.17
N ALA A 210 -18.61 5.43 4.09
CA ALA A 210 -19.76 4.86 3.39
C ALA A 210 -21.05 5.05 4.20
N GLU A 211 -22.05 5.71 3.62
CA GLU A 211 -23.39 5.85 4.24
C GLU A 211 -24.14 4.51 4.28
N LYS A 212 -23.92 3.67 3.27
CA LYS A 212 -24.43 2.31 3.21
C LYS A 212 -23.37 1.35 3.75
N VAL A 213 -23.74 0.55 4.74
CA VAL A 213 -22.83 -0.45 5.33
C VAL A 213 -22.31 -1.39 4.24
N PRO A 214 -20.99 -1.49 4.04
CA PRO A 214 -20.41 -2.44 3.09
C PRO A 214 -20.67 -3.88 3.54
N ARG A 215 -20.70 -4.81 2.59
CA ARG A 215 -20.70 -6.25 2.90
C ARG A 215 -19.38 -6.62 3.56
N ILE A 216 -19.43 -7.31 4.71
CA ILE A 216 -18.25 -7.71 5.46
C ILE A 216 -18.20 -9.23 5.53
N GLY A 217 -17.03 -9.77 5.17
CA GLY A 217 -16.75 -11.19 5.31
C GLY A 217 -16.56 -11.58 6.77
N ARG A 218 -16.70 -12.88 7.06
CA ARG A 218 -16.49 -13.42 8.40
C ARG A 218 -15.10 -13.06 8.92
N TYR A 219 -15.03 -12.73 10.20
CA TYR A 219 -13.77 -12.50 10.89
C TYR A 219 -12.91 -11.37 10.29
N ALA A 220 -13.51 -10.47 9.50
CA ALA A 220 -12.77 -9.40 8.84
C ALA A 220 -11.91 -8.57 9.79
N PHE A 221 -12.32 -8.41 11.04
CA PHE A 221 -11.60 -7.69 12.10
C PHE A 221 -11.24 -8.57 13.30
N GLU A 222 -11.18 -9.90 13.13
CA GLU A 222 -10.80 -10.81 14.21
C GLU A 222 -9.43 -10.45 14.77
N GLY A 223 -9.27 -10.50 16.10
CA GLY A 223 -8.00 -10.17 16.75
C GLY A 223 -7.66 -8.68 16.78
N CYS A 224 -8.52 -7.80 16.22
CA CYS A 224 -8.47 -6.37 16.51
C CYS A 224 -8.95 -6.09 17.95
N ALA A 225 -8.44 -5.02 18.54
CA ALA A 225 -8.80 -4.64 19.91
C ALA A 225 -10.18 -3.97 19.99
N SER A 226 -11.28 -4.75 19.89
CA SER A 226 -12.68 -4.23 19.78
C SER A 226 -13.06 -3.21 20.86
N ARG A 227 -12.51 -3.35 22.08
CA ARG A 227 -12.76 -2.42 23.20
C ARG A 227 -11.91 -1.16 23.17
N LYS A 228 -10.80 -1.17 22.47
CA LYS A 228 -9.86 -0.04 22.41
C LYS A 228 -9.98 0.72 21.08
N CYS A 229 -10.53 0.08 20.06
CA CYS A 229 -10.72 0.67 18.75
C CYS A 229 -12.06 1.39 18.67
N THR A 230 -12.05 2.66 18.27
CA THR A 230 -13.27 3.43 18.00
C THR A 230 -13.61 3.34 16.53
N LEU A 231 -14.83 2.93 16.22
CA LEU A 231 -15.40 2.95 14.89
C LEU A 231 -16.13 4.26 14.67
N TYR A 232 -15.68 5.06 13.73
CA TYR A 232 -16.33 6.30 13.32
C TYR A 232 -17.16 6.04 12.07
N VAL A 233 -18.47 6.38 12.13
CA VAL A 233 -19.45 6.14 11.07
C VAL A 233 -20.16 7.43 10.68
N PRO A 234 -20.71 7.57 9.46
CA PRO A 234 -21.45 8.74 9.05
C PRO A 234 -22.65 9.01 9.95
N LYS A 235 -22.93 10.29 10.20
CA LYS A 235 -24.09 10.72 11.00
C LYS A 235 -25.41 10.15 10.48
N GLY A 236 -26.22 9.59 11.38
CA GLY A 236 -27.51 8.93 11.07
C GLY A 236 -27.37 7.46 10.65
N THR A 237 -26.17 6.87 10.73
CA THR A 237 -25.94 5.47 10.32
C THR A 237 -25.61 4.53 11.50
N TYR A 238 -25.53 5.04 12.73
CA TYR A 238 -25.16 4.30 13.92
C TYR A 238 -25.83 2.93 14.04
N ASP A 239 -27.15 2.88 13.96
CA ASP A 239 -27.90 1.62 14.13
C ASP A 239 -27.59 0.62 13.01
N ASN A 240 -27.41 1.10 11.78
CA ASN A 240 -27.08 0.25 10.63
C ASN A 240 -25.71 -0.42 10.84
N TYR A 241 -24.71 0.33 11.30
CA TYR A 241 -23.38 -0.19 11.58
C TYR A 241 -23.36 -1.10 12.79
N ARG A 242 -24.04 -0.72 13.88
CA ARG A 242 -24.12 -1.53 15.09
C ARG A 242 -24.79 -2.90 14.86
N LEU A 243 -25.78 -2.98 14.00
CA LEU A 243 -26.51 -4.22 13.68
C LEU A 243 -25.80 -5.07 12.61
N SER A 244 -24.69 -4.60 12.07
CA SER A 244 -23.86 -5.31 11.10
C SER A 244 -22.67 -6.01 11.77
N GLU A 245 -21.79 -6.63 10.96
CA GLU A 245 -20.52 -7.21 11.42
C GLU A 245 -19.56 -6.15 12.05
N PHE A 246 -19.77 -4.86 11.79
CA PHE A 246 -19.08 -3.78 12.49
C PHE A 246 -19.51 -3.63 13.95
N GLY A 247 -20.62 -4.21 14.37
CA GLY A 247 -21.03 -4.31 15.77
C GLY A 247 -20.05 -5.09 16.65
N TYR A 248 -19.02 -5.69 16.05
CA TYR A 248 -17.84 -6.21 16.76
C TYR A 248 -17.13 -5.14 17.61
N PHE A 249 -17.15 -3.87 17.17
CA PHE A 249 -16.54 -2.76 17.91
C PHE A 249 -17.52 -2.21 18.95
N GLU A 250 -17.12 -2.21 20.22
CA GLU A 250 -17.94 -1.73 21.33
C GLU A 250 -18.11 -0.20 21.31
N ASN A 251 -17.20 0.52 20.68
CA ASN A 251 -17.13 1.98 20.63
C ASN A 251 -17.48 2.47 19.22
N ILE A 252 -18.71 2.87 19.00
CA ILE A 252 -19.17 3.41 17.71
C ILE A 252 -19.57 4.87 17.92
N VAL A 253 -18.99 5.77 17.11
CA VAL A 253 -19.20 7.22 17.17
C VAL A 253 -19.62 7.75 15.82
N GLU A 254 -20.65 8.54 15.77
CA GLU A 254 -21.07 9.22 14.54
C GLU A 254 -20.22 10.48 14.30
N PHE A 255 -19.85 10.71 13.04
CA PHE A 255 -19.15 11.91 12.62
C PHE A 255 -19.75 12.51 11.34
N ASP A 256 -19.51 13.79 11.09
CA ASP A 256 -19.92 14.41 9.83
C ASP A 256 -18.97 14.01 8.69
N ALA A 257 -19.36 12.99 7.92
CA ALA A 257 -18.59 12.46 6.81
C ALA A 257 -18.51 13.41 5.59
N THR A 258 -19.35 14.47 5.56
CA THR A 258 -19.35 15.44 4.45
C THR A 258 -18.10 16.34 4.47
N GLY A 259 -17.40 16.37 5.59
CA GLY A 259 -16.22 17.22 5.80
C GLY A 259 -16.53 18.72 5.76
N ILE A 260 -17.81 19.08 5.80
CA ILE A 260 -18.30 20.44 5.94
C ILE A 260 -18.82 20.57 7.36
N ASP A 261 -17.94 20.88 8.30
CA ASP A 261 -18.38 21.32 9.62
C ASP A 261 -19.26 22.57 9.44
N LYS A 262 -20.56 22.41 9.70
CA LYS A 262 -21.39 23.57 9.98
C LYS A 262 -20.78 24.18 11.23
N THR A 263 -20.29 25.40 11.09
CA THR A 263 -19.82 26.26 12.17
C THR A 263 -20.69 26.11 13.41
N THR A 264 -20.31 25.20 14.31
CA THR A 264 -20.70 25.31 15.70
C THR A 264 -19.73 26.32 16.31
N THR A 265 -20.23 27.49 16.62
CA THR A 265 -19.57 28.49 17.46
C THR A 265 -19.31 27.89 18.84
N SER A 266 -18.20 27.19 18.98
CA SER A 266 -17.59 26.90 20.27
C SER A 266 -16.50 27.94 20.46
N THR A 267 -16.63 28.76 21.50
CA THR A 267 -15.93 30.01 21.72
C THR A 267 -14.48 29.86 22.21
N ASP A 268 -13.93 28.64 22.30
CA ASP A 268 -12.65 28.40 22.99
C ASP A 268 -11.60 27.58 22.22
N VAL A 269 -11.77 27.35 20.91
CA VAL A 269 -10.82 26.55 20.12
C VAL A 269 -10.11 27.43 19.11
N GLU A 270 -8.81 27.71 19.32
CA GLU A 270 -8.00 28.55 18.44
C GLU A 270 -7.38 27.78 17.28
N GLU A 271 -7.29 28.42 16.12
CA GLU A 271 -6.57 27.91 14.97
C GLU A 271 -5.06 27.93 15.25
N VAL A 272 -4.41 26.77 15.19
CA VAL A 272 -2.97 26.62 15.41
C VAL A 272 -2.18 26.69 14.09
N SER A 273 -2.73 26.11 13.03
CA SER A 273 -2.09 26.11 11.71
C SER A 273 -3.07 25.80 10.60
N ARG A 274 -2.77 26.30 9.40
CA ARG A 274 -3.57 26.15 8.19
C ARG A 274 -2.72 25.64 7.05
N TYR A 275 -3.32 24.80 6.20
CA TYR A 275 -2.67 24.19 5.06
C TYR A 275 -3.57 24.24 3.82
N SER A 276 -2.98 24.30 2.64
CA SER A 276 -3.66 24.06 1.37
C SER A 276 -3.94 22.56 1.17
N LEU A 277 -4.73 22.20 0.17
CA LEU A 277 -5.05 20.81 -0.14
C LEU A 277 -3.82 19.95 -0.52
N ASN A 278 -2.76 20.58 -1.00
CA ASN A 278 -1.49 19.92 -1.31
C ASN A 278 -0.50 19.90 -0.12
N GLY A 279 -0.97 20.22 1.09
CA GLY A 279 -0.18 20.13 2.33
C GLY A 279 0.75 21.32 2.59
N GLN A 280 0.76 22.36 1.76
CA GLN A 280 1.57 23.55 1.99
C GLN A 280 0.99 24.38 3.14
N ARG A 281 1.81 24.76 4.14
CA ARG A 281 1.39 25.64 5.24
C ARG A 281 1.05 27.03 4.73
N LEU A 282 -0.10 27.53 5.13
CA LEU A 282 -0.60 28.86 4.76
C LEU A 282 -0.45 29.80 5.94
N ALA A 283 0.08 31.00 5.69
CA ALA A 283 0.20 32.06 6.70
C ALA A 283 -1.12 32.82 6.93
N VAL A 284 -1.99 32.81 5.92
CA VAL A 284 -3.31 33.45 5.92
C VAL A 284 -4.33 32.56 5.22
N PRO A 285 -5.65 32.72 5.48
CA PRO A 285 -6.69 32.04 4.74
C PRO A 285 -6.60 32.34 3.23
N VAL A 286 -6.65 31.31 2.40
CA VAL A 286 -6.65 31.43 0.93
C VAL A 286 -8.02 30.98 0.41
N LYS A 287 -8.58 31.71 -0.53
CA LYS A 287 -9.87 31.40 -1.15
C LYS A 287 -9.93 29.92 -1.62
N GLY A 288 -11.00 29.24 -1.28
CA GLY A 288 -11.20 27.81 -1.54
C GLY A 288 -11.10 26.95 -0.29
N LEU A 289 -10.86 25.66 -0.46
CA LEU A 289 -10.80 24.70 0.64
C LEU A 289 -9.42 24.71 1.31
N ASN A 290 -9.40 24.94 2.62
CA ASN A 290 -8.20 24.91 3.46
C ASN A 290 -8.33 23.80 4.51
N ILE A 291 -7.21 23.24 4.94
CA ILE A 291 -7.11 22.28 6.05
C ILE A 291 -6.62 23.06 7.27
N VAL A 292 -7.39 23.10 8.35
CA VAL A 292 -7.08 23.85 9.57
C VAL A 292 -6.90 22.91 10.75
N LYS A 293 -5.79 23.04 11.46
CA LYS A 293 -5.54 22.35 12.73
C LYS A 293 -5.83 23.32 13.88
N TYR A 294 -6.59 22.85 14.86
CA TYR A 294 -7.02 23.61 16.05
C TYR A 294 -6.26 23.21 17.31
N SER A 295 -6.37 24.05 18.36
CA SER A 295 -5.68 23.89 19.65
C SER A 295 -6.14 22.63 20.42
N ASP A 296 -7.34 22.12 20.14
CA ASP A 296 -7.87 20.86 20.68
C ASP A 296 -7.33 19.59 19.98
N GLY A 297 -6.41 19.78 19.01
CA GLY A 297 -5.85 18.70 18.19
C GLY A 297 -6.70 18.32 16.98
N THR A 298 -7.91 18.86 16.84
CA THR A 298 -8.77 18.57 15.68
C THR A 298 -8.22 19.17 14.40
N VAL A 299 -8.50 18.52 13.27
CA VAL A 299 -8.17 19.00 11.92
C VAL A 299 -9.46 19.09 11.12
N ARG A 300 -9.74 20.25 10.56
CA ARG A 300 -10.98 20.53 9.83
C ARG A 300 -10.69 21.07 8.44
N LYS A 301 -11.60 20.76 7.50
CA LYS A 301 -11.64 21.40 6.18
C LYS A 301 -12.50 22.66 6.26
N VAL A 302 -11.94 23.81 5.93
CA VAL A 302 -12.62 25.11 6.01
C VAL A 302 -12.69 25.73 4.63
N VAL A 303 -13.87 26.12 4.18
CA VAL A 303 -14.07 26.84 2.92
C VAL A 303 -13.93 28.34 3.18
N VAL A 304 -12.94 28.96 2.55
CA VAL A 304 -12.73 30.40 2.55
C VAL A 304 -13.37 30.97 1.28
N LYS A 305 -14.37 31.85 1.44
CA LYS A 305 -15.13 32.48 0.35
C LYS A 305 -14.36 33.60 -0.34
#